data_ad81db7f13b012bf9fa4a734080425c1
#
_entry.id   ad81db7f13b012bf9fa4a734080425c1
#
_cell.length_a   1.000
_cell.length_b   1.000
_cell.length_c   1.000
_cell.angle_alpha   90.00
_cell.angle_beta   90.00
_cell.angle_gamma   90.00
#
_symmetry.space_group_name_H-M   'P 1'
#
loop_
_entity.id
_entity.type
_entity.pdbx_description
1 polymer ?
#
loop_
_entity_poly.entity_id
_entity_poly.type
_entity_poly.pdbx_seq_one_letter_code
_entity_poly.pdbx_strand_id
1 'polypeptide(L)'
;MKRAVTEFLVGFALLGRGLRLMVRRPRLFGLGAIPPAITSLVFIGILAALFSRLDPMVAWLTPFADTWSPETRVVTRVLIGTALVAGLVLIMVVTFTALTLAIGSPIYDKLSEAVEREFGPVPELTEPLATGAGRAVRHSLMLIGVSVLVTLPLFLAGFVPGLGQTVVPVVSAAFGGWMLGIELVGSTFERRGLLNLTDRRVAMRRRRARVLGFTIPTFLLLAIPLVGVVVFPVATAGATLLARQLLDEPT
;
A
#
# COMPACT_ATOMS: atom_id res chain seq x y z
N MET A 1 -11.05 18.76 -20.20
CA MET A 1 -10.44 19.01 -18.89
C MET A 1 -11.47 18.98 -17.73
N LYS A 2 -12.57 19.72 -17.75
CA LYS A 2 -13.58 19.75 -16.65
C LYS A 2 -14.05 18.34 -16.22
N ARG A 3 -14.41 17.47 -17.18
CA ARG A 3 -14.88 16.09 -16.89
C ARG A 3 -13.82 15.23 -16.17
N ALA A 4 -12.54 15.35 -16.52
CA ALA A 4 -11.47 14.58 -15.86
C ALA A 4 -11.25 15.05 -14.41
N VAL A 5 -11.33 16.36 -14.15
CA VAL A 5 -11.23 16.92 -12.80
C VAL A 5 -12.43 16.46 -11.95
N THR A 6 -13.64 16.52 -12.49
CA THR A 6 -14.83 16.03 -11.78
C THR A 6 -14.72 14.54 -11.45
N GLU A 7 -14.29 13.72 -12.40
CA GLU A 7 -14.07 12.28 -12.16
C GLU A 7 -13.00 12.03 -11.08
N PHE A 8 -11.92 12.81 -11.08
CA PHE A 8 -10.89 12.74 -10.05
C PHE A 8 -11.44 13.08 -8.66
N LEU A 9 -12.21 14.15 -8.56
CA LEU A 9 -12.86 14.56 -7.30
C LEU A 9 -13.89 13.53 -6.82
N VAL A 10 -14.63 12.91 -7.73
CA VAL A 10 -15.53 11.79 -7.40
C VAL A 10 -14.73 10.61 -6.83
N GLY A 11 -13.59 10.29 -7.44
CA GLY A 11 -12.69 9.27 -6.91
C GLY A 11 -12.19 9.61 -5.50
N PHE A 12 -11.72 10.83 -5.30
CA PHE A 12 -11.27 11.31 -3.99
C PHE A 12 -12.38 11.21 -2.92
N ALA A 13 -13.61 11.57 -3.29
CA ALA A 13 -14.76 11.50 -2.39
C ALA A 13 -15.10 10.07 -1.93
N LEU A 14 -14.65 9.02 -2.66
CA LEU A 14 -14.83 7.64 -2.24
C LEU A 14 -14.05 7.29 -0.97
N LEU A 15 -12.91 7.94 -0.71
CA LEU A 15 -12.23 7.83 0.59
C LEU A 15 -13.11 8.33 1.73
N GLY A 16 -13.73 9.50 1.56
CA GLY A 16 -14.66 10.06 2.55
C GLY A 16 -15.91 9.18 2.74
N ARG A 17 -16.41 8.54 1.66
CA ARG A 17 -17.53 7.59 1.75
C ARG A 17 -17.10 6.31 2.48
N GLY A 18 -15.91 5.78 2.19
CA GLY A 18 -15.32 4.65 2.89
C GLY A 18 -15.14 4.94 4.39
N LEU A 19 -14.62 6.12 4.73
CA LEU A 19 -14.50 6.56 6.12
C LEU A 19 -15.86 6.61 6.82
N ARG A 20 -16.87 7.21 6.16
CA ARG A 20 -18.23 7.29 6.72
C ARG A 20 -18.84 5.92 6.98
N LEU A 21 -18.64 4.95 6.07
CA LEU A 21 -19.08 3.58 6.25
C LEU A 21 -18.38 2.93 7.46
N MET A 22 -17.08 3.11 7.58
CA MET A 22 -16.30 2.53 8.68
C MET A 22 -16.66 3.14 10.04
N VAL A 23 -16.89 4.46 10.11
CA VAL A 23 -17.36 5.12 11.34
C VAL A 23 -18.74 4.61 11.76
N ARG A 24 -19.64 4.32 10.81
CA ARG A 24 -20.96 3.73 11.09
C ARG A 24 -20.89 2.25 11.51
N ARG A 25 -19.78 1.58 11.21
CA ARG A 25 -19.59 0.14 11.48
C ARG A 25 -18.29 -0.09 12.28
N PRO A 26 -18.22 0.35 13.55
CA PRO A 26 -16.99 0.32 14.33
C PRO A 26 -16.39 -1.09 14.50
N ARG A 27 -17.24 -2.14 14.50
CA ARG A 27 -16.77 -3.53 14.54
C ARG A 27 -15.99 -3.92 13.29
N LEU A 28 -16.47 -3.52 12.11
CA LEU A 28 -15.78 -3.78 10.83
C LEU A 28 -14.49 -2.96 10.74
N PHE A 29 -14.53 -1.71 11.20
CA PHE A 29 -13.34 -0.86 11.30
C PHE A 29 -12.27 -1.52 12.19
N GLY A 30 -12.65 -1.93 13.40
CA GLY A 30 -11.73 -2.61 14.32
C GLY A 30 -11.13 -3.87 13.72
N LEU A 31 -11.94 -4.71 13.08
CA LEU A 31 -11.46 -5.91 12.40
C LEU A 31 -10.43 -5.59 11.30
N GLY A 32 -10.73 -4.60 10.45
CA GLY A 32 -9.82 -4.17 9.38
C GLY A 32 -8.56 -3.44 9.86
N ALA A 33 -8.57 -2.91 11.08
CA ALA A 33 -7.41 -2.24 11.69
C ALA A 33 -6.42 -3.23 12.35
N ILE A 34 -6.83 -4.48 12.63
CA ILE A 34 -5.98 -5.48 13.29
C ILE A 34 -4.69 -5.75 12.51
N PRO A 35 -4.70 -6.08 11.20
CA PRO A 35 -3.47 -6.39 10.47
C PRO A 35 -2.46 -5.24 10.48
N PRO A 36 -2.82 -3.99 10.11
CA PRO A 36 -1.86 -2.90 10.15
C PRO A 36 -1.44 -2.53 11.57
N ALA A 37 -2.30 -2.74 12.59
CA ALA A 37 -1.91 -2.52 13.98
C ALA A 37 -0.84 -3.53 14.43
N ILE A 38 -1.01 -4.81 14.10
CA ILE A 38 0.00 -5.86 14.37
C ILE A 38 1.31 -5.51 13.67
N THR A 39 1.26 -5.18 12.38
CA THR A 39 2.46 -4.81 11.61
C THR A 39 3.15 -3.58 12.21
N SER A 40 2.38 -2.55 12.60
CA SER A 40 2.92 -1.36 13.25
C SER A 40 3.60 -1.70 14.58
N LEU A 41 2.97 -2.53 15.41
CA LEU A 41 3.52 -2.93 16.70
C LEU A 41 4.84 -3.71 16.53
N VAL A 42 4.90 -4.64 15.60
CA VAL A 42 6.12 -5.38 15.25
C VAL A 42 7.22 -4.43 14.81
N PHE A 43 6.91 -3.47 13.95
CA PHE A 43 7.88 -2.50 13.45
C PHE A 43 8.37 -1.54 14.52
N ILE A 44 7.49 -1.09 15.40
CA ILE A 44 7.89 -0.29 16.59
C ILE A 44 8.83 -1.10 17.47
N GLY A 45 8.53 -2.38 17.72
CA GLY A 45 9.40 -3.28 18.47
C GLY A 45 10.79 -3.44 17.83
N ILE A 46 10.86 -3.62 16.51
CA ILE A 46 12.11 -3.71 15.76
C ILE A 46 12.92 -2.41 15.87
N LEU A 47 12.27 -1.25 15.72
CA LEU A 47 12.93 0.05 15.89
C LEU A 47 13.45 0.25 17.32
N ALA A 48 12.65 -0.08 18.32
CA ALA A 48 13.07 0.02 19.71
C ALA A 48 14.29 -0.89 19.99
N ALA A 49 14.28 -2.13 19.46
CA ALA A 49 15.40 -3.04 19.56
C ALA A 49 16.65 -2.51 18.84
N LEU A 50 16.47 -1.90 17.63
CA LEU A 50 17.58 -1.26 16.92
C LEU A 50 18.19 -0.13 17.73
N PHE A 51 17.36 0.80 18.24
CA PHE A 51 17.85 1.92 19.02
C PHE A 51 18.56 1.48 20.31
N SER A 52 18.08 0.42 20.98
CA SER A 52 18.72 -0.12 22.19
C SER A 52 20.07 -0.81 21.91
N ARG A 53 20.34 -1.18 20.66
CA ARG A 53 21.58 -1.88 20.24
C ARG A 53 22.41 -1.09 19.23
N LEU A 54 22.02 0.16 18.95
CA LEU A 54 22.64 0.96 17.90
C LEU A 54 24.15 1.17 18.14
N ASP A 55 24.53 1.60 19.35
CA ASP A 55 25.94 1.85 19.69
C ASP A 55 26.82 0.60 19.56
N PRO A 56 26.48 -0.56 20.17
CA PRO A 56 27.26 -1.76 19.96
C PRO A 56 27.30 -2.26 18.53
N MET A 57 26.19 -2.11 17.76
CA MET A 57 26.16 -2.47 16.34
C MET A 57 27.09 -1.59 15.51
N VAL A 58 27.06 -0.29 15.74
CA VAL A 58 27.93 0.67 15.03
C VAL A 58 29.38 0.41 15.39
N ALA A 59 29.72 0.18 16.67
CA ALA A 59 31.06 -0.18 17.08
C ALA A 59 31.56 -1.47 16.41
N TRP A 60 30.69 -2.48 16.34
CA TRP A 60 31.02 -3.76 15.67
C TRP A 60 31.24 -3.59 14.15
N LEU A 61 30.52 -2.69 13.49
CA LEU A 61 30.67 -2.39 12.08
C LEU A 61 31.87 -1.47 11.76
N THR A 62 32.42 -0.80 12.77
CA THR A 62 33.49 0.22 12.58
C THR A 62 34.75 -0.09 13.38
N PRO A 63 35.29 -1.33 13.40
CA PRO A 63 36.52 -1.64 14.10
C PRO A 63 37.73 -0.91 13.50
N PHE A 64 37.67 -0.61 12.19
CA PHE A 64 38.70 0.15 11.48
C PHE A 64 38.84 1.61 11.98
N ALA A 65 37.79 2.16 12.58
CA ALA A 65 37.79 3.53 13.11
C ALA A 65 38.37 3.64 14.52
N ASP A 66 38.69 2.52 15.19
CA ASP A 66 39.21 2.53 16.57
C ASP A 66 40.57 3.17 16.71
N THR A 67 41.37 3.16 15.65
CA THR A 67 42.70 3.78 15.57
C THR A 67 42.67 5.25 15.14
N TRP A 68 41.50 5.80 14.81
CA TRP A 68 41.35 7.18 14.30
C TRP A 68 41.26 8.18 15.44
N SER A 69 41.39 9.48 15.11
CA SER A 69 41.20 10.55 16.09
C SER A 69 39.77 10.48 16.67
N PRO A 70 39.58 10.91 17.92
CA PRO A 70 38.27 10.86 18.58
C PRO A 70 37.17 11.54 17.77
N GLU A 71 37.45 12.70 17.14
CA GLU A 71 36.50 13.48 16.36
C GLU A 71 36.08 12.70 15.09
N THR A 72 37.05 12.17 14.34
CA THR A 72 36.78 11.42 13.10
C THR A 72 36.00 10.13 13.40
N ARG A 73 36.34 9.45 14.50
CA ARG A 73 35.63 8.24 14.97
C ARG A 73 34.17 8.55 15.26
N VAL A 74 33.88 9.61 16.03
CA VAL A 74 32.51 10.01 16.35
C VAL A 74 31.73 10.35 15.10
N VAL A 75 32.27 11.17 14.19
CA VAL A 75 31.59 11.53 12.94
C VAL A 75 31.27 10.28 12.10
N THR A 76 32.23 9.38 11.95
CA THR A 76 32.03 8.15 11.17
C THR A 76 30.96 7.27 11.79
N ARG A 77 30.96 7.10 13.11
CA ARG A 77 29.96 6.30 13.83
C ARG A 77 28.55 6.90 13.75
N VAL A 78 28.43 8.23 13.84
CA VAL A 78 27.16 8.94 13.64
C VAL A 78 26.63 8.75 12.22
N LEU A 79 27.48 8.87 11.20
CA LEU A 79 27.07 8.65 9.80
C LEU A 79 26.59 7.21 9.56
N ILE A 80 27.35 6.22 10.04
CA ILE A 80 26.97 4.80 9.89
C ILE A 80 25.71 4.48 10.68
N GLY A 81 25.57 4.97 11.91
CA GLY A 81 24.36 4.80 12.70
C GLY A 81 23.13 5.41 12.03
N THR A 82 23.28 6.63 11.47
CA THR A 82 22.21 7.28 10.71
C THR A 82 21.85 6.48 9.46
N ALA A 83 22.83 5.95 8.73
CA ALA A 83 22.60 5.12 7.55
C ALA A 83 21.88 3.80 7.90
N LEU A 84 22.25 3.17 9.01
CA LEU A 84 21.56 1.96 9.50
C LEU A 84 20.09 2.22 9.83
N VAL A 85 19.81 3.28 10.59
CA VAL A 85 18.43 3.65 10.94
C VAL A 85 17.66 4.00 9.69
N ALA A 86 18.20 4.86 8.80
CA ALA A 86 17.54 5.25 7.56
C ALA A 86 17.26 4.04 6.64
N GLY A 87 18.24 3.14 6.51
CA GLY A 87 18.10 1.91 5.72
C GLY A 87 16.99 0.99 6.28
N LEU A 88 16.96 0.79 7.59
CA LEU A 88 15.90 -0.02 8.22
C LEU A 88 14.53 0.63 8.04
N VAL A 89 14.40 1.93 8.31
CA VAL A 89 13.13 2.66 8.13
C VAL A 89 12.66 2.55 6.68
N LEU A 90 13.56 2.67 5.70
CA LEU A 90 13.22 2.49 4.29
C LEU A 90 12.68 1.09 4.01
N ILE A 91 13.35 0.05 4.49
CA ILE A 91 12.89 -1.34 4.36
C ILE A 91 11.53 -1.52 5.02
N MET A 92 11.33 -0.98 6.21
CA MET A 92 10.06 -1.05 6.94
C MET A 92 8.92 -0.38 6.16
N VAL A 93 9.13 0.80 5.60
CA VAL A 93 8.12 1.51 4.78
C VAL A 93 7.74 0.68 3.55
N VAL A 94 8.75 0.12 2.86
CA VAL A 94 8.51 -0.70 1.65
C VAL A 94 7.76 -2.00 2.00
N THR A 95 8.11 -2.65 3.10
CA THR A 95 7.52 -3.95 3.48
C THR A 95 6.21 -3.82 4.23
N PHE A 96 5.92 -2.67 4.84
CA PHE A 96 4.70 -2.45 5.65
C PHE A 96 3.42 -2.79 4.88
N THR A 97 3.26 -2.22 3.70
CA THR A 97 2.06 -2.44 2.88
C THR A 97 1.95 -3.90 2.47
N ALA A 98 3.03 -4.51 2.00
CA ALA A 98 3.04 -5.90 1.57
C ALA A 98 2.71 -6.87 2.72
N LEU A 99 3.33 -6.67 3.89
CA LEU A 99 3.11 -7.51 5.07
C LEU A 99 1.69 -7.34 5.62
N THR A 100 1.20 -6.11 5.69
CA THR A 100 -0.15 -5.81 6.15
C THR A 100 -1.21 -6.43 5.23
N LEU A 101 -1.03 -6.36 3.91
CA LEU A 101 -1.93 -7.00 2.95
C LEU A 101 -1.85 -8.53 3.03
N ALA A 102 -0.66 -9.11 3.18
CA ALA A 102 -0.50 -10.56 3.30
C ALA A 102 -1.22 -11.13 4.54
N ILE A 103 -1.06 -10.48 5.70
CA ILE A 103 -1.74 -10.87 6.95
C ILE A 103 -3.23 -10.56 6.88
N GLY A 104 -3.59 -9.43 6.27
CA GLY A 104 -4.93 -8.88 6.26
C GLY A 104 -5.84 -9.36 5.14
N SER A 105 -5.32 -10.03 4.11
CA SER A 105 -6.09 -10.44 2.93
C SER A 105 -7.45 -11.07 3.27
N PRO A 106 -7.55 -12.11 4.12
CA PRO A 106 -8.83 -12.73 4.44
C PRO A 106 -9.77 -11.79 5.23
N ILE A 107 -9.20 -10.87 5.99
CA ILE A 107 -9.97 -9.88 6.76
C ILE A 107 -10.52 -8.80 5.83
N TYR A 108 -9.70 -8.32 4.90
CA TYR A 108 -10.12 -7.30 3.93
C TYR A 108 -11.14 -7.85 2.94
N ASP A 109 -11.06 -9.13 2.58
CA ASP A 109 -12.08 -9.80 1.77
C ASP A 109 -13.44 -9.83 2.48
N LYS A 110 -13.46 -10.20 3.76
CA LYS A 110 -14.69 -10.16 4.59
C LYS A 110 -15.21 -8.73 4.78
N LEU A 111 -14.31 -7.76 4.92
CA LEU A 111 -14.67 -6.34 5.03
C LEU A 111 -15.31 -5.85 3.72
N SER A 112 -14.71 -6.14 2.59
CA SER A 112 -15.23 -5.82 1.26
C SER A 112 -16.61 -6.47 1.03
N GLU A 113 -16.76 -7.74 1.39
CA GLU A 113 -18.03 -8.44 1.32
C GLU A 113 -19.12 -7.79 2.20
N ALA A 114 -18.79 -7.44 3.43
CA ALA A 114 -19.71 -6.76 4.34
C ALA A 114 -20.18 -5.41 3.82
N VAL A 115 -19.29 -4.66 3.15
CA VAL A 115 -19.63 -3.40 2.47
C VAL A 115 -20.55 -3.67 1.27
N GLU A 116 -20.28 -4.70 0.46
CA GLU A 116 -21.13 -5.04 -0.69
C GLU A 116 -22.55 -5.44 -0.28
N ARG A 117 -22.69 -6.16 0.84
CA ARG A 117 -24.01 -6.56 1.37
C ARG A 117 -24.95 -5.40 1.69
N GLU A 118 -24.41 -4.19 1.88
CA GLU A 118 -25.24 -2.98 2.07
C GLU A 118 -25.95 -2.53 0.77
N PHE A 119 -25.45 -2.98 -0.38
CA PHE A 119 -25.97 -2.57 -1.69
C PHE A 119 -26.67 -3.69 -2.46
N GLY A 120 -26.81 -4.87 -1.84
CA GLY A 120 -27.52 -5.99 -2.44
C GLY A 120 -26.86 -7.34 -2.19
N PRO A 121 -27.37 -8.41 -2.81
CA PRO A 121 -26.81 -9.75 -2.69
C PRO A 121 -25.38 -9.77 -3.26
N VAL A 122 -24.49 -10.43 -2.53
CA VAL A 122 -23.09 -10.59 -2.92
C VAL A 122 -22.95 -11.89 -3.71
N PRO A 123 -22.39 -11.86 -4.93
CA PRO A 123 -22.12 -13.08 -5.67
C PRO A 123 -21.11 -13.96 -4.91
N GLU A 124 -21.41 -15.23 -4.76
CA GLU A 124 -20.51 -16.23 -4.19
C GLU A 124 -19.83 -17.00 -5.32
N LEU A 125 -18.51 -16.86 -5.41
CA LEU A 125 -17.71 -17.67 -6.32
C LEU A 125 -17.04 -18.79 -5.51
N THR A 126 -17.46 -20.02 -5.74
CA THR A 126 -16.83 -21.19 -5.13
C THR A 126 -15.68 -21.64 -6.02
N GLU A 127 -14.47 -21.21 -5.70
CA GLU A 127 -13.26 -21.68 -6.37
C GLU A 127 -12.45 -22.59 -5.44
N PRO A 128 -11.88 -23.70 -5.94
CA PRO A 128 -10.99 -24.54 -5.13
C PRO A 128 -9.79 -23.74 -4.62
N LEU A 129 -9.48 -23.87 -3.33
CA LEU A 129 -8.42 -23.11 -2.65
C LEU A 129 -7.06 -23.22 -3.36
N ALA A 130 -6.71 -24.41 -3.87
CA ALA A 130 -5.46 -24.63 -4.58
C ALA A 130 -5.36 -23.81 -5.88
N THR A 131 -6.45 -23.71 -6.65
CA THR A 131 -6.50 -22.94 -7.90
C THR A 131 -6.43 -21.45 -7.61
N GLY A 132 -7.17 -20.98 -6.60
CA GLY A 132 -7.15 -19.59 -6.15
C GLY A 132 -5.78 -19.16 -5.65
N ALA A 133 -5.14 -19.99 -4.82
CA ALA A 133 -3.78 -19.72 -4.30
C ALA A 133 -2.74 -19.66 -5.42
N GLY A 134 -2.76 -20.60 -6.37
CA GLY A 134 -1.85 -20.59 -7.52
C GLY A 134 -2.01 -19.34 -8.39
N ARG A 135 -3.26 -18.90 -8.62
CA ARG A 135 -3.56 -17.65 -9.33
C ARG A 135 -3.05 -16.43 -8.56
N ALA A 136 -3.29 -16.37 -7.24
CA ALA A 136 -2.84 -15.27 -6.40
C ALA A 136 -1.31 -15.11 -6.45
N VAL A 137 -0.56 -16.21 -6.29
CA VAL A 137 0.90 -16.22 -6.40
C VAL A 137 1.36 -15.70 -7.77
N ARG A 138 0.78 -16.21 -8.85
CA ARG A 138 1.12 -15.75 -10.21
C ARG A 138 0.84 -14.25 -10.41
N HIS A 139 -0.30 -13.75 -9.91
CA HIS A 139 -0.66 -12.34 -9.98
C HIS A 139 0.31 -11.48 -9.18
N SER A 140 0.65 -11.89 -7.96
CA SER A 140 1.63 -11.19 -7.11
C SER A 140 3.00 -11.12 -7.77
N LEU A 141 3.51 -12.24 -8.30
CA LEU A 141 4.79 -12.25 -9.04
C LEU A 141 4.77 -11.33 -10.25
N MET A 142 3.67 -11.31 -11.01
CA MET A 142 3.53 -10.40 -12.15
C MET A 142 3.51 -8.92 -11.71
N LEU A 143 2.80 -8.59 -10.64
CA LEU A 143 2.74 -7.22 -10.12
C LEU A 143 4.10 -6.79 -9.54
N ILE A 144 4.78 -7.68 -8.82
CA ILE A 144 6.14 -7.43 -8.32
C ILE A 144 7.08 -7.18 -9.51
N GLY A 145 7.07 -8.03 -10.53
CA GLY A 145 7.92 -7.87 -11.72
C GLY A 145 7.71 -6.53 -12.42
N VAL A 146 6.44 -6.15 -12.64
CA VAL A 146 6.08 -4.83 -13.22
C VAL A 146 6.52 -3.69 -12.31
N SER A 147 6.34 -3.84 -10.98
CA SER A 147 6.75 -2.83 -10.01
C SER A 147 8.26 -2.61 -10.03
N VAL A 148 9.05 -3.68 -10.00
CA VAL A 148 10.53 -3.59 -10.07
C VAL A 148 10.96 -2.93 -11.38
N LEU A 149 10.38 -3.35 -12.53
CA LEU A 149 10.72 -2.83 -13.85
C LEU A 149 10.48 -1.32 -13.96
N VAL A 150 9.46 -0.79 -13.30
CA VAL A 150 9.14 0.65 -13.33
C VAL A 150 9.87 1.41 -12.22
N THR A 151 9.96 0.83 -11.01
CA THR A 151 10.56 1.51 -9.86
C THR A 151 12.07 1.67 -10.01
N LEU A 152 12.76 0.70 -10.63
CA LEU A 152 14.21 0.78 -10.79
C LEU A 152 14.64 1.97 -11.67
N PRO A 153 14.08 2.20 -12.87
CA PRO A 153 14.38 3.41 -13.65
C PRO A 153 13.98 4.71 -12.92
N LEU A 154 12.84 4.73 -12.22
CA LEU A 154 12.41 5.90 -11.44
C LEU A 154 13.38 6.19 -10.29
N PHE A 155 13.89 5.16 -9.62
CA PHE A 155 14.90 5.28 -8.58
C PHE A 155 16.17 5.91 -9.15
N LEU A 156 16.67 5.42 -10.28
CA LEU A 156 17.86 6.00 -10.95
C LEU A 156 17.60 7.44 -11.40
N ALA A 157 16.42 7.74 -11.96
CA ALA A 157 16.02 9.08 -12.33
C ALA A 157 15.93 10.04 -11.12
N GLY A 158 15.71 9.49 -9.92
CA GLY A 158 15.70 10.24 -8.66
C GLY A 158 17.02 10.95 -8.33
N PHE A 159 18.16 10.44 -8.84
CA PHE A 159 19.47 11.06 -8.66
C PHE A 159 19.72 12.23 -9.63
N VAL A 160 18.87 12.42 -10.64
CA VAL A 160 19.03 13.53 -11.59
C VAL A 160 18.44 14.81 -10.97
N PRO A 161 19.26 15.87 -10.78
CA PRO A 161 18.78 17.14 -10.23
C PRO A 161 17.62 17.71 -11.06
N GLY A 162 16.58 18.18 -10.39
CA GLY A 162 15.36 18.68 -11.02
C GLY A 162 14.33 17.58 -11.32
N LEU A 163 14.70 16.48 -11.97
CA LEU A 163 13.78 15.36 -12.22
C LEU A 163 13.42 14.62 -10.92
N GLY A 164 14.40 14.36 -10.07
CA GLY A 164 14.23 13.63 -8.82
C GLY A 164 13.27 14.29 -7.84
N GLN A 165 13.27 15.63 -7.79
CA GLN A 165 12.41 16.38 -6.86
C GLN A 165 11.02 16.70 -7.43
N THR A 166 10.84 16.68 -8.76
CA THR A 166 9.58 17.11 -9.40
C THR A 166 8.82 15.98 -10.06
N VAL A 167 9.39 15.36 -11.09
CA VAL A 167 8.71 14.37 -11.93
C VAL A 167 8.63 13.01 -11.23
N VAL A 168 9.73 12.56 -10.63
CA VAL A 168 9.80 11.22 -10.02
C VAL A 168 8.76 11.01 -8.92
N PRO A 169 8.55 11.92 -7.95
CA PRO A 169 7.50 11.74 -6.93
C PRO A 169 6.11 11.65 -7.52
N VAL A 170 5.79 12.47 -8.53
CA VAL A 170 4.47 12.49 -9.17
C VAL A 170 4.21 11.18 -9.93
N VAL A 171 5.19 10.74 -10.73
CA VAL A 171 5.08 9.49 -11.49
C VAL A 171 5.03 8.28 -10.54
N SER A 172 5.85 8.28 -9.48
CA SER A 172 5.84 7.22 -8.47
C SER A 172 4.51 7.12 -7.73
N ALA A 173 3.92 8.26 -7.35
CA ALA A 173 2.61 8.29 -6.70
C ALA A 173 1.48 7.81 -7.64
N ALA A 174 1.52 8.21 -8.90
CA ALA A 174 0.54 7.77 -9.91
C ALA A 174 0.67 6.27 -10.21
N PHE A 175 1.90 5.78 -10.38
CA PHE A 175 2.18 4.37 -10.63
C PHE A 175 1.86 3.50 -9.40
N GLY A 176 2.35 3.88 -8.22
CA GLY A 176 2.08 3.16 -6.97
C GLY A 176 0.58 3.14 -6.63
N GLY A 177 -0.10 4.28 -6.81
CA GLY A 177 -1.55 4.36 -6.68
C GLY A 177 -2.28 3.44 -7.66
N TRP A 178 -1.84 3.38 -8.93
CA TRP A 178 -2.42 2.47 -9.93
C TRP A 178 -2.26 0.99 -9.54
N MET A 179 -1.05 0.58 -9.09
CA MET A 179 -0.80 -0.79 -8.63
C MET A 179 -1.63 -1.13 -7.39
N LEU A 180 -1.68 -0.24 -6.42
CA LEU A 180 -2.54 -0.38 -5.24
C LEU A 180 -4.02 -0.52 -5.65
N GLY A 181 -4.48 0.24 -6.64
CA GLY A 181 -5.85 0.14 -7.15
C GLY A 181 -6.19 -1.25 -7.70
N ILE A 182 -5.27 -1.87 -8.45
CA ILE A 182 -5.44 -3.23 -8.98
C ILE A 182 -5.65 -4.25 -7.84
N GLU A 183 -4.92 -4.10 -6.75
CA GLU A 183 -5.04 -4.96 -5.57
C GLU A 183 -6.36 -4.71 -4.83
N LEU A 184 -6.64 -3.45 -4.49
CA LEU A 184 -7.78 -3.11 -3.65
C LEU A 184 -9.14 -3.41 -4.28
N VAL A 185 -9.28 -3.33 -5.62
CA VAL A 185 -10.53 -3.70 -6.30
C VAL A 185 -10.67 -5.22 -6.49
N GLY A 186 -9.60 -5.97 -6.23
CA GLY A 186 -9.47 -7.39 -6.57
C GLY A 186 -10.60 -8.25 -6.08
N SER A 187 -10.89 -8.23 -4.78
CA SER A 187 -11.89 -9.09 -4.15
C SER A 187 -13.31 -8.90 -4.73
N THR A 188 -13.69 -7.65 -5.03
CA THR A 188 -14.98 -7.34 -5.66
C THR A 188 -15.08 -7.90 -7.08
N PHE A 189 -14.00 -7.81 -7.86
CA PHE A 189 -13.94 -8.38 -9.22
C PHE A 189 -13.94 -9.91 -9.19
N GLU A 190 -13.15 -10.51 -8.28
CA GLU A 190 -13.06 -11.97 -8.15
C GLU A 190 -14.41 -12.59 -7.79
N ARG A 191 -15.17 -12.00 -6.89
CA ARG A 191 -16.53 -12.47 -6.55
C ARG A 191 -17.49 -12.50 -7.76
N ARG A 192 -17.20 -11.74 -8.82
CA ARG A 192 -17.97 -11.71 -10.08
C ARG A 192 -17.37 -12.59 -11.18
N GLY A 193 -16.41 -13.44 -10.84
CA GLY A 193 -15.74 -14.31 -11.80
C GLY A 193 -14.72 -13.61 -12.69
N LEU A 194 -14.44 -12.32 -12.46
CA LEU A 194 -13.45 -11.54 -13.20
C LEU A 194 -12.06 -11.76 -12.61
N LEU A 195 -11.52 -12.96 -12.84
CA LEU A 195 -10.33 -13.47 -12.17
C LEU A 195 -9.01 -12.95 -12.76
N ASN A 196 -9.04 -12.32 -13.95
CA ASN A 196 -7.84 -11.89 -14.62
C ASN A 196 -7.48 -10.44 -14.26
N LEU A 197 -6.18 -10.16 -14.10
CA LEU A 197 -5.67 -8.79 -13.94
C LEU A 197 -6.03 -7.89 -15.13
N THR A 198 -6.19 -8.48 -16.32
CA THR A 198 -6.58 -7.75 -17.53
C THR A 198 -7.96 -7.13 -17.40
N ASP A 199 -8.93 -7.86 -16.83
CA ASP A 199 -10.30 -7.39 -16.64
C ASP A 199 -10.33 -6.16 -15.72
N ARG A 200 -9.59 -6.22 -14.59
CA ARG A 200 -9.41 -5.10 -13.67
C ARG A 200 -8.78 -3.89 -14.37
N ARG A 201 -7.68 -4.11 -15.13
CA ARG A 201 -6.98 -3.03 -15.85
C ARG A 201 -7.86 -2.38 -16.91
N VAL A 202 -8.65 -3.15 -17.66
CA VAL A 202 -9.57 -2.63 -18.67
C VAL A 202 -10.65 -1.75 -18.02
N ALA A 203 -11.29 -2.23 -16.96
CA ALA A 203 -12.31 -1.47 -16.23
C ALA A 203 -11.73 -0.16 -15.64
N MET A 204 -10.56 -0.23 -14.99
CA MET A 204 -9.88 0.93 -14.43
C MET A 204 -9.49 1.96 -15.50
N ARG A 205 -9.02 1.52 -16.68
CA ARG A 205 -8.66 2.42 -17.79
C ARG A 205 -9.83 3.23 -18.32
N ARG A 206 -11.04 2.67 -18.31
CA ARG A 206 -12.26 3.39 -18.75
C ARG A 206 -12.55 4.60 -17.88
N ARG A 207 -12.23 4.53 -16.57
CA ARG A 207 -12.47 5.60 -15.58
C ARG A 207 -11.18 6.00 -14.84
N ARG A 208 -10.06 6.06 -15.57
CA ARG A 208 -8.71 6.31 -15.01
C ARG A 208 -8.61 7.51 -14.08
N ALA A 209 -9.29 8.61 -14.40
CA ALA A 209 -9.26 9.81 -13.56
C ALA A 209 -9.92 9.55 -12.18
N ARG A 210 -11.04 8.83 -12.15
CA ARG A 210 -11.70 8.42 -10.90
C ARG A 210 -10.83 7.47 -10.09
N VAL A 211 -10.24 6.48 -10.76
CA VAL A 211 -9.31 5.53 -10.12
C VAL A 211 -8.15 6.27 -9.47
N LEU A 212 -7.43 7.11 -10.22
CA LEU A 212 -6.28 7.86 -9.70
C LEU A 212 -6.69 8.86 -8.61
N GLY A 213 -7.88 9.46 -8.71
CA GLY A 213 -8.43 10.33 -7.67
C GLY A 213 -8.63 9.63 -6.33
N PHE A 214 -8.95 8.33 -6.34
CA PHE A 214 -9.05 7.51 -5.15
C PHE A 214 -7.69 6.96 -4.72
N THR A 215 -6.93 6.38 -5.65
CA THR A 215 -5.78 5.56 -5.31
C THR A 215 -4.50 6.35 -4.98
N ILE A 216 -4.28 7.52 -5.60
CA ILE A 216 -3.10 8.35 -5.29
C ILE A 216 -3.12 8.81 -3.82
N PRO A 217 -4.17 9.48 -3.32
CA PRO A 217 -4.20 9.88 -1.92
C PRO A 217 -4.19 8.68 -0.97
N THR A 218 -4.85 7.58 -1.33
CA THR A 218 -4.79 6.33 -0.56
C THR A 218 -3.35 5.81 -0.45
N PHE A 219 -2.63 5.74 -1.56
CA PHE A 219 -1.25 5.29 -1.61
C PHE A 219 -0.33 6.15 -0.73
N LEU A 220 -0.46 7.48 -0.84
CA LEU A 220 0.34 8.41 -0.05
C LEU A 220 0.04 8.30 1.45
N LEU A 221 -1.22 8.11 1.83
CA LEU A 221 -1.60 7.91 3.22
C LEU A 221 -1.10 6.56 3.77
N LEU A 222 -1.14 5.50 2.96
CA LEU A 222 -0.63 4.18 3.34
C LEU A 222 0.89 4.10 3.44
N ALA A 223 1.61 5.05 2.81
CA ALA A 223 3.07 5.18 2.98
C ALA A 223 3.45 5.58 4.42
N ILE A 224 2.51 6.06 5.23
CA ILE A 224 2.71 6.42 6.63
C ILE A 224 2.23 5.25 7.50
N PRO A 225 3.12 4.45 8.13
CA PRO A 225 2.77 3.18 8.77
C PRO A 225 1.64 3.27 9.80
N LEU A 226 1.71 4.20 10.73
CA LEU A 226 0.68 4.37 11.77
C LEU A 226 -0.66 4.85 11.20
N VAL A 227 -0.62 5.69 10.18
CA VAL A 227 -1.83 6.15 9.47
C VAL A 227 -2.49 4.98 8.72
N GLY A 228 -1.70 4.03 8.25
CA GLY A 228 -2.17 2.79 7.62
C GLY A 228 -3.18 2.02 8.46
N VAL A 229 -3.06 2.03 9.80
CA VAL A 229 -4.00 1.35 10.71
C VAL A 229 -5.44 1.83 10.48
N VAL A 230 -5.61 3.11 10.26
CA VAL A 230 -6.93 3.72 9.98
C VAL A 230 -7.27 3.65 8.49
N VAL A 231 -6.29 3.88 7.64
CA VAL A 231 -6.50 4.01 6.19
C VAL A 231 -6.82 2.68 5.53
N PHE A 232 -6.24 1.55 5.94
CA PHE A 232 -6.50 0.25 5.32
C PHE A 232 -7.99 -0.13 5.30
N PRO A 233 -8.72 -0.16 6.44
CA PRO A 233 -10.14 -0.48 6.42
C PRO A 233 -10.96 0.55 5.61
N VAL A 234 -10.62 1.82 5.69
CA VAL A 234 -11.26 2.89 4.92
C VAL A 234 -11.02 2.72 3.43
N ALA A 235 -9.79 2.41 3.04
CA ALA A 235 -9.40 2.16 1.65
C ALA A 235 -10.11 0.93 1.09
N THR A 236 -10.21 -0.16 1.86
CA THR A 236 -10.95 -1.36 1.44
C THR A 236 -12.42 -1.05 1.18
N ALA A 237 -13.08 -0.32 2.08
CA ALA A 237 -14.47 0.09 1.88
C ALA A 237 -14.63 1.01 0.67
N GLY A 238 -13.77 2.02 0.53
CA GLY A 238 -13.77 2.93 -0.62
C GLY A 238 -13.48 2.23 -1.95
N ALA A 239 -12.56 1.27 -1.96
CA ALA A 239 -12.21 0.46 -3.13
C ALA A 239 -13.35 -0.47 -3.56
N THR A 240 -14.10 -1.03 -2.60
CA THR A 240 -15.31 -1.79 -2.89
C THR A 240 -16.35 -0.94 -3.61
N LEU A 241 -16.58 0.30 -3.14
CA LEU A 241 -17.45 1.24 -3.83
C LEU A 241 -16.92 1.61 -5.22
N LEU A 242 -15.61 1.85 -5.34
CA LEU A 242 -14.97 2.11 -6.63
C LEU A 242 -15.16 0.94 -7.60
N ALA A 243 -14.90 -0.28 -7.15
CA ALA A 243 -15.03 -1.49 -7.97
C ALA A 243 -16.45 -1.68 -8.49
N ARG A 244 -17.48 -1.49 -7.64
CA ARG A 244 -18.89 -1.52 -8.07
C ARG A 244 -19.17 -0.45 -9.13
N GLN A 245 -18.67 0.77 -8.96
CA GLN A 245 -18.81 1.83 -9.97
C GLN A 245 -18.09 1.49 -11.28
N LEU A 246 -16.94 0.81 -11.22
CA LEU A 246 -16.22 0.35 -12.42
C LEU A 246 -16.99 -0.74 -13.19
N LEU A 247 -17.84 -1.46 -12.50
CA LEU A 247 -18.73 -2.50 -13.02
C LEU A 247 -20.15 -1.99 -13.33
N ASP A 248 -20.34 -0.66 -13.26
CA ASP A 248 -21.63 0.01 -13.50
C ASP A 248 -22.76 -0.44 -12.54
N GLU A 249 -22.39 -0.87 -11.32
CA GLU A 249 -23.32 -1.26 -10.26
C GLU A 249 -23.65 -0.09 -9.32
N PRO A 250 -24.84 -0.10 -8.68
CA PRO A 250 -25.25 0.95 -7.73
C PRO A 250 -24.36 0.96 -6.47
N THR A 251 -24.08 2.18 -5.93
CA THR A 251 -23.27 2.40 -4.71
C THR A 251 -23.88 3.45 -3.78
#